data_0d49ee8e2fbbf8a397518a2aefb14100
#
_entry.id   0d49ee8e2fbbf8a397518a2aefb14100
#
_cell.length_a   1.000
_cell.length_b   1.000
_cell.length_c   1.000
_cell.angle_alpha   90.00
_cell.angle_beta   90.00
_cell.angle_gamma   90.00
#
_symmetry.space_group_name_H-M   'P 1'
#
loop_
_entity.id
_entity.type
_entity.pdbx_description
1 polymer ?
#
loop_
_entity_poly.entity_id
_entity_poly.type
_entity_poly.pdbx_seq_one_letter_code
_entity_poly.pdbx_strand_id
1 'polypeptide(L)'
;MSRFLHPQYAGLEAYTPGEQPRDRQYIKLNTNESPYPPSPAVLAALTEQDLADLRLYSDPEGTALRAKLAELYGVEAGQVFLSNGSDDILNFAFMAFGADGAVFPALTYSFYPVFANLHGVAYETVPLREDFTLDVAGMQGKGKLTVFPNPNAPTGIALPLDQVEAIVAANPDHVVVVDEAYVDFGADSAVPLLQKYENLLVVMTYSKSRSMAGARLGFALGSRGLIEDLEKLKYSTNPYNVNRLTLKLGQAAVDSDGYFREKAREIMATRERTAQALRALGFTLPDSQANFLFVTHPKVAGETLYRKCKEKGVLIRHFSDPAIAAYNRVTIGTPAEMEAFLAVVQTILKEEGA
;
A
#
# COMPACT_ATOMS: atom_id res chain seq x y z
N MET A 1 4.78 28.78 -10.93
CA MET A 1 5.33 27.73 -11.84
C MET A 1 6.23 28.39 -12.88
N SER A 2 7.25 27.68 -13.37
CA SER A 2 8.10 28.14 -14.46
C SER A 2 7.28 28.25 -15.76
N ARG A 3 7.60 29.27 -16.59
CA ARG A 3 7.00 29.38 -17.95
C ARG A 3 7.39 28.25 -18.90
N PHE A 4 8.32 27.41 -18.51
CA PHE A 4 8.87 26.31 -19.31
C PHE A 4 8.20 24.96 -19.00
N LEU A 5 7.31 24.88 -18.00
CA LEU A 5 6.59 23.66 -17.71
C LEU A 5 5.68 23.30 -18.89
N HIS A 6 5.74 22.03 -19.34
CA HIS A 6 4.87 21.57 -20.40
C HIS A 6 3.38 21.80 -20.02
N PRO A 7 2.54 22.35 -20.90
CA PRO A 7 1.16 22.72 -20.58
C PRO A 7 0.31 21.56 -20.01
N GLN A 8 0.58 20.33 -20.43
CA GLN A 8 -0.06 19.10 -19.92
C GLN A 8 0.04 18.96 -18.40
N TYR A 9 1.13 19.45 -17.80
CA TYR A 9 1.38 19.33 -16.36
C TYR A 9 1.02 20.58 -15.55
N ALA A 10 0.49 21.60 -16.20
CA ALA A 10 0.18 22.87 -15.54
C ALA A 10 -0.90 22.73 -14.44
N GLY A 11 -1.85 21.83 -14.64
CA GLY A 11 -2.92 21.52 -13.68
C GLY A 11 -2.66 20.31 -12.79
N LEU A 12 -1.44 19.73 -12.82
CA LEU A 12 -1.15 18.54 -12.03
C LEU A 12 -1.05 18.87 -10.54
N GLU A 13 -1.86 18.20 -9.73
CA GLU A 13 -1.79 18.26 -8.27
C GLU A 13 -0.85 17.18 -7.76
N ALA A 14 0.24 17.61 -7.10
CA ALA A 14 1.21 16.68 -6.53
C ALA A 14 0.64 16.00 -5.27
N TYR A 15 0.97 14.74 -5.09
CA TYR A 15 0.66 14.02 -3.85
C TYR A 15 1.29 14.70 -2.64
N THR A 16 0.51 14.82 -1.55
CA THR A 16 1.00 15.34 -0.28
C THR A 16 1.37 14.19 0.66
N PRO A 17 2.66 13.94 0.92
CA PRO A 17 3.10 12.89 1.83
C PRO A 17 2.57 13.10 3.25
N GLY A 18 2.52 12.02 4.03
CA GLY A 18 2.28 12.11 5.47
C GLY A 18 3.36 12.96 6.14
N GLU A 19 2.97 13.74 7.13
CA GLU A 19 3.90 14.63 7.83
C GLU A 19 5.00 13.84 8.55
N GLN A 20 6.20 14.41 8.57
CA GLN A 20 7.37 13.89 9.27
C GLN A 20 8.05 15.03 10.05
N PRO A 21 7.42 15.52 11.14
CA PRO A 21 7.97 16.60 11.94
C PRO A 21 9.28 16.16 12.62
N ARG A 22 10.21 17.11 12.81
CA ARG A 22 11.54 16.87 13.37
C ARG A 22 11.83 17.70 14.63
N ASP A 23 10.81 18.35 15.15
CA ASP A 23 10.89 19.23 16.33
C ASP A 23 11.07 18.46 17.65
N ARG A 24 10.61 17.21 17.68
CA ARG A 24 10.76 16.28 18.81
C ARG A 24 10.60 14.82 18.34
N GLN A 25 10.81 13.88 19.27
CA GLN A 25 10.48 12.48 19.01
C GLN A 25 8.98 12.23 19.19
N TYR A 26 8.37 11.54 18.23
CA TYR A 26 6.97 11.15 18.23
C TYR A 26 6.81 9.64 18.21
N ILE A 27 5.72 9.14 18.77
CA ILE A 27 5.18 7.80 18.41
C ILE A 27 4.54 7.95 17.04
N LYS A 28 5.15 7.34 16.01
CA LYS A 28 4.78 7.57 14.61
C LYS A 28 3.77 6.54 14.12
N LEU A 29 2.48 6.88 14.14
CA LEU A 29 1.35 6.01 13.74
C LEU A 29 0.57 6.59 12.53
N ASN A 30 1.25 7.26 11.58
CA ASN A 30 0.58 8.01 10.51
C ASN A 30 0.84 7.54 9.07
N THR A 31 1.86 6.71 8.81
CA THR A 31 2.28 6.35 7.44
C THR A 31 2.30 4.84 7.16
N ASN A 32 1.69 4.04 8.03
CA ASN A 32 1.54 2.59 7.87
C ASN A 32 2.87 1.84 7.71
N GLU A 33 3.93 2.33 8.36
CA GLU A 33 5.21 1.64 8.44
C GLU A 33 5.12 0.48 9.44
N SER A 34 5.96 -0.54 9.27
CA SER A 34 6.09 -1.59 10.28
C SER A 34 6.74 -1.05 11.55
N PRO A 35 6.25 -1.41 12.74
CA PRO A 35 6.91 -1.06 14.01
C PRO A 35 8.14 -1.92 14.30
N TYR A 36 8.37 -2.96 13.53
CA TYR A 36 9.50 -3.87 13.69
C TYR A 36 10.58 -3.60 12.64
N PRO A 37 11.88 -3.78 12.98
CA PRO A 37 12.95 -3.68 12.01
C PRO A 37 12.86 -4.81 10.97
N PRO A 38 13.60 -4.70 9.85
CA PRO A 38 13.84 -5.82 8.96
C PRO A 38 14.45 -7.02 9.71
N SER A 39 14.34 -8.22 9.12
CA SER A 39 14.89 -9.44 9.75
C SER A 39 16.41 -9.33 10.01
N PRO A 40 16.93 -10.06 11.00
CA PRO A 40 18.37 -10.13 11.22
C PRO A 40 19.16 -10.54 9.97
N ALA A 41 18.58 -11.40 9.12
CA ALA A 41 19.18 -11.80 7.85
C ALA A 41 19.30 -10.61 6.88
N VAL A 42 18.27 -9.77 6.79
CA VAL A 42 18.32 -8.55 5.99
C VAL A 42 19.35 -7.56 6.52
N LEU A 43 19.40 -7.35 7.84
CA LEU A 43 20.37 -6.43 8.47
C LEU A 43 21.81 -6.87 8.26
N ALA A 44 22.08 -8.18 8.15
CA ALA A 44 23.40 -8.76 7.92
C ALA A 44 23.72 -9.03 6.44
N ALA A 45 22.80 -8.72 5.50
CA ALA A 45 22.94 -9.15 4.11
C ALA A 45 24.03 -8.39 3.33
N LEU A 46 24.36 -7.16 3.72
CA LEU A 46 25.32 -6.32 3.01
C LEU A 46 26.75 -6.52 3.56
N THR A 47 27.70 -6.64 2.64
CA THR A 47 29.13 -6.75 2.92
C THR A 47 29.86 -5.47 2.46
N GLU A 48 31.13 -5.31 2.86
CA GLU A 48 31.97 -4.22 2.38
C GLU A 48 32.14 -4.28 0.83
N GLN A 49 32.17 -5.48 0.26
CA GLN A 49 32.23 -5.67 -1.19
C GLN A 49 30.98 -5.14 -1.90
N ASP A 50 29.79 -5.31 -1.30
CA ASP A 50 28.55 -4.76 -1.88
C ASP A 50 28.59 -3.24 -1.94
N LEU A 51 29.18 -2.60 -0.94
CA LEU A 51 29.38 -1.15 -0.92
C LEU A 51 30.45 -0.72 -1.94
N ALA A 52 31.55 -1.47 -2.08
CA ALA A 52 32.58 -1.21 -3.09
C ALA A 52 32.02 -1.37 -4.53
N ASP A 53 31.06 -2.28 -4.73
CA ASP A 53 30.43 -2.55 -6.00
C ASP A 53 29.34 -1.54 -6.39
N LEU A 54 29.05 -0.53 -5.55
CA LEU A 54 28.16 0.58 -5.92
C LEU A 54 28.63 1.36 -7.16
N ARG A 55 29.91 1.23 -7.55
CA ARG A 55 30.46 1.74 -8.83
C ARG A 55 29.90 1.04 -10.08
N LEU A 56 29.19 -0.08 -9.93
CA LEU A 56 28.63 -0.89 -11.02
C LEU A 56 27.11 -0.75 -11.01
N TYR A 57 26.49 -0.78 -12.18
CA TYR A 57 25.03 -0.88 -12.30
C TYR A 57 24.52 -2.17 -11.67
N SER A 58 23.26 -2.14 -11.22
CA SER A 58 22.54 -3.33 -10.75
C SER A 58 22.20 -4.26 -11.92
N ASP A 59 21.83 -5.51 -11.61
CA ASP A 59 21.16 -6.39 -12.57
C ASP A 59 19.81 -5.79 -12.96
N PRO A 60 19.59 -5.38 -14.22
CA PRO A 60 18.36 -4.69 -14.62
C PRO A 60 17.13 -5.60 -14.55
N GLU A 61 17.31 -6.91 -14.65
CA GLU A 61 16.24 -7.90 -14.54
C GLU A 61 15.98 -8.31 -13.08
N GLY A 62 16.95 -8.10 -12.17
CA GLY A 62 16.86 -8.57 -10.80
C GLY A 62 16.70 -10.10 -10.71
N THR A 63 17.41 -10.82 -11.60
CA THR A 63 17.25 -12.25 -11.92
C THR A 63 17.15 -13.12 -10.67
N ALA A 64 18.07 -12.94 -9.71
CA ALA A 64 18.08 -13.75 -8.48
C ALA A 64 16.88 -13.49 -7.58
N LEU A 65 16.43 -12.23 -7.46
CA LEU A 65 15.26 -11.89 -6.67
C LEU A 65 13.97 -12.36 -7.35
N ARG A 66 13.87 -12.22 -8.67
CA ARG A 66 12.71 -12.72 -9.44
C ARG A 66 12.55 -14.23 -9.27
N ALA A 67 13.64 -15.00 -9.35
CA ALA A 67 13.59 -16.44 -9.14
C ALA A 67 13.10 -16.83 -7.74
N LYS A 68 13.59 -16.15 -6.70
CA LYS A 68 13.15 -16.38 -5.31
C LYS A 68 11.67 -16.02 -5.08
N LEU A 69 11.19 -14.91 -5.65
CA LEU A 69 9.78 -14.54 -5.57
C LEU A 69 8.90 -15.52 -6.34
N ALA A 70 9.34 -15.96 -7.51
CA ALA A 70 8.63 -16.97 -8.31
C ALA A 70 8.46 -18.28 -7.51
N GLU A 71 9.50 -18.75 -6.84
CA GLU A 71 9.44 -19.92 -5.95
C GLU A 71 8.49 -19.68 -4.76
N LEU A 72 8.60 -18.52 -4.09
CA LEU A 72 7.77 -18.18 -2.92
C LEU A 72 6.27 -18.17 -3.23
N TYR A 73 5.91 -17.67 -4.41
CA TYR A 73 4.51 -17.49 -4.83
C TYR A 73 3.99 -18.59 -5.77
N GLY A 74 4.83 -19.57 -6.14
CA GLY A 74 4.45 -20.70 -6.99
C GLY A 74 4.13 -20.28 -8.43
N VAL A 75 4.85 -19.30 -8.97
CA VAL A 75 4.71 -18.79 -10.34
C VAL A 75 6.04 -18.93 -11.11
N GLU A 76 6.06 -18.63 -12.41
CA GLU A 76 7.30 -18.59 -13.17
C GLU A 76 8.04 -17.25 -13.01
N ALA A 77 9.36 -17.23 -13.15
CA ALA A 77 10.15 -16.00 -13.07
C ALA A 77 9.70 -14.93 -14.09
N GLY A 78 9.23 -15.34 -15.28
CA GLY A 78 8.66 -14.46 -16.28
C GLY A 78 7.30 -13.84 -15.92
N GLN A 79 6.71 -14.26 -14.81
CA GLN A 79 5.46 -13.72 -14.25
C GLN A 79 5.71 -12.72 -13.10
N VAL A 80 6.97 -12.38 -12.81
CA VAL A 80 7.37 -11.46 -11.75
C VAL A 80 7.96 -10.18 -12.34
N PHE A 81 7.44 -9.03 -11.95
CA PHE A 81 7.98 -7.70 -12.27
C PHE A 81 8.55 -7.05 -11.01
N LEU A 82 9.73 -6.46 -11.08
CA LEU A 82 10.37 -5.74 -9.98
C LEU A 82 10.41 -4.24 -10.26
N SER A 83 10.14 -3.41 -9.24
CA SER A 83 10.22 -1.97 -9.38
C SER A 83 10.57 -1.23 -8.09
N ASN A 84 10.78 0.07 -8.19
CA ASN A 84 11.17 0.96 -7.09
C ASN A 84 9.99 1.30 -6.15
N GLY A 85 9.41 0.25 -5.54
CA GLY A 85 8.17 0.30 -4.78
C GLY A 85 6.95 0.00 -5.65
N SER A 86 5.81 -0.27 -5.00
CA SER A 86 4.53 -0.49 -5.69
C SER A 86 4.03 0.75 -6.44
N ASP A 87 4.38 1.95 -5.98
CA ASP A 87 4.00 3.20 -6.65
C ASP A 87 4.53 3.25 -8.10
N ASP A 88 5.76 2.80 -8.32
CA ASP A 88 6.38 2.75 -9.64
C ASP A 88 5.68 1.72 -10.55
N ILE A 89 5.25 0.58 -9.97
CA ILE A 89 4.47 -0.44 -10.68
C ILE A 89 3.09 0.09 -11.08
N LEU A 90 2.39 0.74 -10.16
CA LEU A 90 1.10 1.36 -10.42
C LEU A 90 1.22 2.45 -11.48
N ASN A 91 2.26 3.29 -11.41
CA ASN A 91 2.55 4.28 -12.43
C ASN A 91 2.71 3.64 -13.82
N PHE A 92 3.46 2.55 -13.93
CA PHE A 92 3.60 1.81 -15.20
C PHE A 92 2.28 1.16 -15.64
N ALA A 93 1.45 0.66 -14.71
CA ALA A 93 0.16 0.08 -15.05
C ALA A 93 -0.80 1.11 -15.67
N PHE A 94 -0.88 2.34 -15.11
CA PHE A 94 -1.65 3.41 -15.72
C PHE A 94 -1.10 3.82 -17.09
N MET A 95 0.21 3.86 -17.27
CA MET A 95 0.87 4.15 -18.54
C MET A 95 0.61 3.08 -19.59
N ALA A 96 0.71 1.80 -19.21
CA ALA A 96 0.59 0.66 -20.12
C ALA A 96 -0.84 0.37 -20.54
N PHE A 97 -1.77 0.39 -19.56
CA PHE A 97 -3.09 -0.22 -19.72
C PHE A 97 -4.24 0.79 -19.64
N GLY A 98 -3.94 2.08 -19.49
CA GLY A 98 -4.93 3.13 -19.32
C GLY A 98 -5.49 3.74 -20.61
N ALA A 99 -5.27 3.14 -21.79
CA ALA A 99 -5.66 3.73 -23.09
C ALA A 99 -7.17 4.04 -23.19
N ASP A 100 -8.01 3.13 -22.67
CA ASP A 100 -9.48 3.28 -22.66
C ASP A 100 -9.99 3.96 -21.37
N GLY A 101 -9.08 4.52 -20.56
CA GLY A 101 -9.37 5.11 -19.27
C GLY A 101 -9.16 4.14 -18.12
N ALA A 102 -9.49 4.60 -16.92
CA ALA A 102 -9.36 3.82 -15.69
C ALA A 102 -10.60 3.93 -14.80
N VAL A 103 -10.82 2.93 -13.94
CA VAL A 103 -11.84 2.95 -12.89
C VAL A 103 -11.23 2.47 -11.58
N PHE A 104 -11.54 3.17 -10.48
CA PHE A 104 -11.10 2.81 -9.13
C PHE A 104 -12.08 3.33 -8.07
N PRO A 105 -12.04 2.84 -6.81
CA PRO A 105 -12.94 3.32 -5.76
C PRO A 105 -12.75 4.82 -5.49
N ALA A 106 -13.83 5.54 -5.19
CA ALA A 106 -13.78 6.97 -4.90
C ALA A 106 -12.97 7.28 -3.63
N LEU A 107 -13.10 6.42 -2.62
CA LEU A 107 -12.30 6.49 -1.40
C LEU A 107 -11.29 5.34 -1.38
N THR A 108 -10.04 5.64 -1.77
CA THR A 108 -8.99 4.65 -1.97
C THR A 108 -7.59 5.27 -1.82
N TYR A 109 -6.57 4.58 -2.28
CA TYR A 109 -5.20 5.10 -2.32
C TYR A 109 -5.10 6.33 -3.22
N SER A 110 -4.72 7.45 -2.63
CA SER A 110 -4.77 8.77 -3.27
C SER A 110 -3.81 8.99 -4.44
N PHE A 111 -2.92 8.04 -4.73
CA PHE A 111 -2.05 8.10 -5.91
C PHE A 111 -2.73 7.68 -7.21
N TYR A 112 -3.83 6.93 -7.20
CA TYR A 112 -4.46 6.49 -8.45
C TYR A 112 -4.90 7.69 -9.33
N PRO A 113 -5.61 8.71 -8.81
CA PRO A 113 -5.91 9.88 -9.62
C PRO A 113 -4.66 10.68 -10.02
N VAL A 114 -3.58 10.67 -9.20
CA VAL A 114 -2.32 11.32 -9.56
C VAL A 114 -1.69 10.66 -10.79
N PHE A 115 -1.64 9.32 -10.83
CA PHE A 115 -1.11 8.59 -11.99
C PHE A 115 -2.00 8.76 -13.23
N ALA A 116 -3.31 8.70 -13.06
CA ALA A 116 -4.24 8.95 -14.16
C ALA A 116 -4.02 10.33 -14.78
N ASN A 117 -3.97 11.37 -13.96
CA ASN A 117 -3.73 12.75 -14.41
C ASN A 117 -2.33 12.93 -15.02
N LEU A 118 -1.29 12.29 -14.46
CA LEU A 118 0.08 12.36 -14.97
C LEU A 118 0.17 11.83 -16.42
N HIS A 119 -0.55 10.75 -16.71
CA HIS A 119 -0.55 10.11 -18.03
C HIS A 119 -1.69 10.55 -18.94
N GLY A 120 -2.55 11.48 -18.50
CA GLY A 120 -3.71 11.92 -19.29
C GLY A 120 -4.77 10.82 -19.46
N VAL A 121 -4.82 9.85 -18.55
CA VAL A 121 -5.80 8.78 -18.51
C VAL A 121 -7.11 9.32 -17.93
N ALA A 122 -8.18 9.31 -18.72
CA ALA A 122 -9.51 9.63 -18.22
C ALA A 122 -9.96 8.57 -17.19
N TYR A 123 -10.58 8.99 -16.09
CA TYR A 123 -11.00 8.02 -15.09
C TYR A 123 -12.39 8.30 -14.53
N GLU A 124 -13.02 7.26 -14.04
CA GLU A 124 -14.23 7.31 -13.24
C GLU A 124 -13.99 6.69 -11.86
N THR A 125 -14.77 7.11 -10.88
CA THR A 125 -14.69 6.55 -9.53
C THR A 125 -15.99 5.86 -9.16
N VAL A 126 -15.88 4.75 -8.43
CA VAL A 126 -17.01 3.99 -7.88
C VAL A 126 -17.13 4.33 -6.40
N PRO A 127 -18.24 4.91 -5.92
CA PRO A 127 -18.46 5.16 -4.52
C PRO A 127 -18.38 3.86 -3.71
N LEU A 128 -17.81 3.93 -2.50
CA LEU A 128 -17.97 2.84 -1.53
C LEU A 128 -19.41 2.81 -1.00
N ARG A 129 -19.83 1.67 -0.49
CA ARG A 129 -21.09 1.54 0.22
C ARG A 129 -21.05 2.30 1.56
N GLU A 130 -22.18 2.46 2.21
CA GLU A 130 -22.29 3.18 3.50
C GLU A 130 -21.41 2.59 4.61
N ASP A 131 -21.15 1.29 4.55
CA ASP A 131 -20.27 0.55 5.47
C ASP A 131 -18.79 0.57 5.05
N PHE A 132 -18.42 1.38 4.05
CA PHE A 132 -17.12 1.46 3.40
C PHE A 132 -16.67 0.21 2.65
N THR A 133 -17.54 -0.77 2.41
CA THR A 133 -17.20 -1.89 1.51
C THR A 133 -17.21 -1.44 0.05
N LEU A 134 -16.39 -2.10 -0.78
CA LEU A 134 -16.33 -1.83 -2.22
C LEU A 134 -17.62 -2.31 -2.90
N ASP A 135 -18.17 -1.50 -3.79
CA ASP A 135 -19.25 -1.93 -4.65
C ASP A 135 -18.72 -2.79 -5.82
N VAL A 136 -18.74 -4.10 -5.60
CA VAL A 136 -18.26 -5.10 -6.58
C VAL A 136 -18.96 -4.95 -7.93
N ALA A 137 -20.27 -4.77 -7.95
CA ALA A 137 -21.04 -4.61 -9.19
C ALA A 137 -20.64 -3.33 -9.94
N GLY A 138 -20.35 -2.27 -9.17
CA GLY A 138 -19.87 -1.00 -9.72
C GLY A 138 -18.49 -1.09 -10.40
N MET A 139 -17.70 -2.12 -10.09
CA MET A 139 -16.36 -2.35 -10.68
C MET A 139 -16.37 -3.32 -11.87
N GLN A 140 -17.51 -3.97 -12.15
CA GLN A 140 -17.63 -4.98 -13.20
C GLN A 140 -17.94 -4.38 -14.58
N GLY A 141 -17.38 -4.96 -15.64
CA GLY A 141 -17.74 -4.68 -17.04
C GLY A 141 -17.52 -3.23 -17.50
N LYS A 142 -16.50 -2.56 -16.95
CA LYS A 142 -16.26 -1.14 -17.21
C LYS A 142 -15.57 -0.84 -18.52
N GLY A 143 -14.97 -1.82 -19.17
CA GLY A 143 -14.21 -1.60 -20.40
C GLY A 143 -13.03 -0.65 -20.23
N LYS A 144 -12.34 -0.71 -19.07
CA LYS A 144 -11.23 0.17 -18.68
C LYS A 144 -10.26 -0.55 -17.77
N LEU A 145 -9.06 0.01 -17.61
CA LEU A 145 -8.15 -0.40 -16.54
C LEU A 145 -8.89 -0.30 -15.19
N THR A 146 -9.05 -1.43 -14.53
CA THR A 146 -9.71 -1.50 -13.22
C THR A 146 -8.66 -1.63 -12.13
N VAL A 147 -8.63 -0.70 -11.15
CA VAL A 147 -7.61 -0.69 -10.08
C VAL A 147 -8.29 -0.59 -8.72
N PHE A 148 -7.98 -1.50 -7.81
CA PHE A 148 -8.46 -1.40 -6.43
C PHE A 148 -7.49 -2.05 -5.44
N PRO A 149 -7.35 -1.50 -4.21
CA PRO A 149 -6.54 -2.11 -3.19
C PRO A 149 -7.35 -3.17 -2.43
N ASN A 150 -6.70 -4.25 -2.10
CA ASN A 150 -7.28 -5.30 -1.24
C ASN A 150 -6.24 -5.82 -0.23
N PRO A 151 -6.33 -5.38 1.05
CA PRO A 151 -7.32 -4.48 1.69
C PRO A 151 -7.29 -3.03 1.23
N ASN A 152 -8.45 -2.35 1.28
CA ASN A 152 -8.56 -0.95 0.90
C ASN A 152 -7.87 -0.02 1.92
N ALA A 153 -7.23 1.02 1.45
CA ALA A 153 -6.75 2.13 2.27
C ALA A 153 -7.55 3.41 1.90
N PRO A 154 -8.15 4.13 2.87
CA PRO A 154 -7.82 4.14 4.29
C PRO A 154 -8.69 3.25 5.20
N THR A 155 -9.64 2.50 4.67
CA THR A 155 -10.66 1.79 5.47
C THR A 155 -10.16 0.52 6.17
N GLY A 156 -9.17 -0.17 5.57
CA GLY A 156 -8.65 -1.44 6.05
C GLY A 156 -9.51 -2.66 5.68
N ILE A 157 -10.65 -2.46 5.02
CA ILE A 157 -11.58 -3.52 4.66
C ILE A 157 -11.04 -4.29 3.45
N ALA A 158 -11.09 -5.62 3.51
CA ALA A 158 -10.78 -6.49 2.39
C ALA A 158 -12.04 -7.13 1.80
N LEU A 159 -12.01 -7.34 0.49
CA LEU A 159 -12.96 -8.20 -0.21
C LEU A 159 -12.57 -9.67 -0.02
N PRO A 160 -13.54 -10.57 0.15
CA PRO A 160 -13.33 -12.01 -0.02
C PRO A 160 -12.83 -12.34 -1.43
N LEU A 161 -12.06 -13.42 -1.56
CA LEU A 161 -11.41 -13.80 -2.83
C LEU A 161 -12.41 -14.05 -3.97
N ASP A 162 -13.58 -14.60 -3.69
CA ASP A 162 -14.66 -14.83 -4.66
C ASP A 162 -15.20 -13.51 -5.24
N GLN A 163 -15.25 -12.45 -4.44
CA GLN A 163 -15.65 -11.12 -4.90
C GLN A 163 -14.54 -10.44 -5.73
N VAL A 164 -13.27 -10.63 -5.37
CA VAL A 164 -12.13 -10.22 -6.21
C VAL A 164 -12.20 -10.95 -7.55
N GLU A 165 -12.41 -12.27 -7.54
CA GLU A 165 -12.57 -13.08 -8.76
C GLU A 165 -13.72 -12.59 -9.64
N ALA A 166 -14.86 -12.21 -9.04
CA ALA A 166 -16.01 -11.71 -9.78
C ALA A 166 -15.70 -10.40 -10.53
N ILE A 167 -14.86 -9.52 -9.97
CA ILE A 167 -14.41 -8.31 -10.68
C ILE A 167 -13.47 -8.68 -11.83
N VAL A 168 -12.49 -9.55 -11.60
CA VAL A 168 -11.52 -9.97 -12.62
C VAL A 168 -12.22 -10.64 -13.81
N ALA A 169 -13.11 -11.59 -13.53
CA ALA A 169 -13.84 -12.34 -14.53
C ALA A 169 -14.78 -11.48 -15.40
N ALA A 170 -15.30 -10.39 -14.83
CA ALA A 170 -16.22 -9.49 -15.53
C ALA A 170 -15.51 -8.44 -16.41
N ASN A 171 -14.17 -8.38 -16.39
CA ASN A 171 -13.35 -7.44 -17.18
C ASN A 171 -12.34 -8.18 -18.08
N PRO A 172 -12.72 -9.19 -18.89
CA PRO A 172 -11.78 -10.09 -19.56
C PRO A 172 -10.86 -9.39 -20.57
N ASP A 173 -11.31 -8.30 -21.18
CA ASP A 173 -10.57 -7.57 -22.22
C ASP A 173 -9.73 -6.39 -21.68
N HIS A 174 -9.74 -6.16 -20.34
CA HIS A 174 -9.02 -5.06 -19.70
C HIS A 174 -8.31 -5.54 -18.45
N VAL A 175 -7.16 -4.93 -18.19
CA VAL A 175 -6.35 -5.31 -17.02
C VAL A 175 -7.06 -4.92 -15.72
N VAL A 176 -7.06 -5.87 -14.77
CA VAL A 176 -7.50 -5.65 -13.41
C VAL A 176 -6.27 -5.68 -12.50
N VAL A 177 -5.99 -4.56 -11.85
CA VAL A 177 -4.91 -4.41 -10.88
C VAL A 177 -5.49 -4.56 -9.48
N VAL A 178 -5.03 -5.58 -8.75
CA VAL A 178 -5.29 -5.75 -7.32
C VAL A 178 -4.06 -5.31 -6.56
N ASP A 179 -4.17 -4.16 -5.86
CA ASP A 179 -3.09 -3.62 -5.04
C ASP A 179 -3.12 -4.26 -3.65
N GLU A 180 -2.22 -5.21 -3.44
CA GLU A 180 -2.12 -6.01 -2.21
C GLU A 180 -1.07 -5.48 -1.23
N ALA A 181 -0.90 -4.17 -1.14
CA ALA A 181 0.08 -3.58 -0.22
C ALA A 181 -0.12 -3.99 1.25
N TYR A 182 -1.30 -4.44 1.63
CA TYR A 182 -1.65 -4.81 3.01
C TYR A 182 -2.13 -6.26 3.18
N VAL A 183 -2.07 -7.08 2.14
CA VAL A 183 -2.64 -8.45 2.15
C VAL A 183 -2.08 -9.33 3.27
N ASP A 184 -0.81 -9.18 3.62
CA ASP A 184 -0.12 -9.98 4.65
C ASP A 184 -0.70 -9.81 6.08
N PHE A 185 -1.65 -8.87 6.28
CA PHE A 185 -2.25 -8.59 7.58
C PHE A 185 -3.64 -9.22 7.77
N GLY A 186 -3.96 -10.28 7.00
CA GLY A 186 -5.10 -11.14 7.23
C GLY A 186 -6.11 -11.24 6.10
N ALA A 187 -5.84 -10.65 4.93
CA ALA A 187 -6.64 -10.83 3.74
C ALA A 187 -6.18 -12.03 2.90
N ASP A 188 -7.07 -12.54 2.06
CA ASP A 188 -6.73 -13.56 1.06
C ASP A 188 -6.14 -12.91 -0.18
N SER A 189 -5.00 -13.43 -0.66
CA SER A 189 -4.33 -12.93 -1.86
C SER A 189 -5.02 -13.42 -3.14
N ALA A 190 -5.06 -12.56 -4.17
CA ALA A 190 -5.51 -12.90 -5.51
C ALA A 190 -4.49 -13.72 -6.33
N VAL A 191 -3.28 -13.97 -5.81
CA VAL A 191 -2.24 -14.74 -6.51
C VAL A 191 -2.73 -16.10 -7.06
N PRO A 192 -3.55 -16.91 -6.36
CA PRO A 192 -4.09 -18.15 -6.92
C PRO A 192 -4.91 -17.97 -8.19
N LEU A 193 -5.51 -16.80 -8.41
CA LEU A 193 -6.31 -16.49 -9.60
C LEU A 193 -5.46 -16.27 -10.86
N LEU A 194 -4.15 -16.03 -10.73
CA LEU A 194 -3.22 -15.87 -11.86
C LEU A 194 -3.16 -17.10 -12.78
N GLN A 195 -3.50 -18.28 -12.26
CA GLN A 195 -3.56 -19.50 -13.07
C GLN A 195 -4.79 -19.54 -13.98
N LYS A 196 -5.78 -18.68 -13.73
CA LYS A 196 -7.08 -18.68 -14.40
C LYS A 196 -7.31 -17.44 -15.27
N TYR A 197 -6.72 -16.32 -14.89
CA TYR A 197 -6.99 -15.01 -15.49
C TYR A 197 -5.70 -14.33 -15.96
N GLU A 198 -5.55 -14.17 -17.29
CA GLU A 198 -4.39 -13.51 -17.91
C GLU A 198 -4.43 -11.98 -17.77
N ASN A 199 -5.60 -11.39 -17.51
CA ASN A 199 -5.83 -9.96 -17.32
C ASN A 199 -5.60 -9.48 -15.87
N LEU A 200 -5.20 -10.35 -14.95
CA LEU A 200 -4.95 -10.01 -13.55
C LEU A 200 -3.49 -9.59 -13.33
N LEU A 201 -3.30 -8.44 -12.68
CA LEU A 201 -2.01 -7.97 -12.16
C LEU A 201 -2.13 -7.78 -10.64
N VAL A 202 -1.41 -8.57 -9.86
CA VAL A 202 -1.32 -8.43 -8.39
C VAL A 202 -0.09 -7.62 -8.03
N VAL A 203 -0.26 -6.49 -7.35
CA VAL A 203 0.83 -5.57 -6.98
C VAL A 203 1.12 -5.67 -5.49
N MET A 204 2.38 -5.86 -5.13
CA MET A 204 2.84 -6.04 -3.76
C MET A 204 4.01 -5.13 -3.42
N THR A 205 4.26 -4.92 -2.12
CA THR A 205 5.33 -4.04 -1.63
C THR A 205 6.10 -4.63 -0.46
N TYR A 206 7.38 -4.30 -0.38
CA TYR A 206 8.21 -4.58 0.80
C TYR A 206 8.07 -3.51 1.89
N SER A 207 7.33 -2.43 1.61
CA SER A 207 7.23 -1.26 2.50
C SER A 207 6.45 -1.53 3.79
N LYS A 208 5.58 -2.55 3.82
CA LYS A 208 4.64 -2.80 4.93
C LYS A 208 5.05 -4.03 5.74
N SER A 209 4.61 -5.21 5.36
CA SER A 209 4.88 -6.45 6.11
C SER A 209 6.36 -6.79 6.20
N ARG A 210 7.15 -6.47 5.18
CA ARG A 210 8.59 -6.78 5.14
C ARG A 210 9.49 -5.70 5.75
N SER A 211 8.90 -4.66 6.38
CA SER A 211 9.64 -3.63 7.15
C SER A 211 10.72 -2.88 6.35
N MET A 212 10.54 -2.73 5.05
CA MET A 212 11.55 -2.17 4.14
C MET A 212 11.06 -0.93 3.36
N ALA A 213 10.23 -0.08 3.98
CA ALA A 213 9.72 1.13 3.34
C ALA A 213 10.82 2.04 2.78
N GLY A 214 11.94 2.17 3.51
CA GLY A 214 13.10 2.96 3.09
C GLY A 214 13.91 2.33 1.95
N ALA A 215 13.80 1.02 1.70
CA ALA A 215 14.51 0.34 0.62
C ALA A 215 13.86 0.54 -0.75
N ARG A 216 12.60 1.00 -0.79
CA ARG A 216 11.85 1.25 -2.02
C ARG A 216 11.83 0.04 -2.96
N LEU A 217 11.28 -1.08 -2.51
CA LEU A 217 11.13 -2.30 -3.30
C LEU A 217 9.66 -2.70 -3.38
N GLY A 218 9.18 -2.97 -4.58
CA GLY A 218 7.89 -3.56 -4.88
C GLY A 218 8.01 -4.60 -5.99
N PHE A 219 7.00 -5.42 -6.12
CA PHE A 219 6.89 -6.38 -7.20
C PHE A 219 5.44 -6.57 -7.63
N ALA A 220 5.25 -7.01 -8.86
CA ALA A 220 3.95 -7.46 -9.33
C ALA A 220 4.04 -8.88 -9.86
N LEU A 221 2.91 -9.57 -9.78
CA LEU A 221 2.71 -10.90 -10.34
C LEU A 221 1.58 -10.82 -11.36
N GLY A 222 1.78 -11.39 -12.55
CA GLY A 222 0.81 -11.34 -13.64
C GLY A 222 1.09 -12.38 -14.72
N SER A 223 0.30 -12.39 -15.78
CA SER A 223 0.62 -13.18 -16.96
C SER A 223 1.94 -12.72 -17.57
N ARG A 224 2.63 -13.62 -18.28
CA ARG A 224 3.90 -13.29 -18.97
C ARG A 224 3.76 -12.06 -19.88
N GLY A 225 2.64 -11.96 -20.62
CA GLY A 225 2.38 -10.83 -21.51
C GLY A 225 2.30 -9.50 -20.78
N LEU A 226 1.56 -9.43 -19.66
CA LEU A 226 1.50 -8.20 -18.84
C LEU A 226 2.86 -7.80 -18.28
N ILE A 227 3.67 -8.78 -17.86
CA ILE A 227 5.01 -8.51 -17.32
C ILE A 227 5.95 -8.00 -18.43
N GLU A 228 5.89 -8.57 -19.64
CA GLU A 228 6.68 -8.10 -20.81
C GLU A 228 6.31 -6.67 -21.20
N ASP A 229 5.03 -6.28 -21.14
CA ASP A 229 4.60 -4.91 -21.40
C ASP A 229 5.14 -3.93 -20.33
N LEU A 230 5.08 -4.29 -19.05
CA LEU A 230 5.66 -3.47 -17.97
C LEU A 230 7.18 -3.36 -18.08
N GLU A 231 7.88 -4.46 -18.41
CA GLU A 231 9.33 -4.47 -18.65
C GLU A 231 9.71 -3.55 -19.81
N LYS A 232 8.94 -3.57 -20.90
CA LYS A 232 9.16 -2.67 -22.05
C LYS A 232 9.13 -1.19 -21.63
N LEU A 233 8.17 -0.81 -20.78
CA LEU A 233 8.08 0.56 -20.26
C LEU A 233 9.23 0.88 -19.30
N LYS A 234 9.56 -0.03 -18.37
CA LYS A 234 10.69 0.13 -17.47
C LYS A 234 11.99 0.36 -18.25
N TYR A 235 12.28 -0.47 -19.25
CA TYR A 235 13.48 -0.31 -20.09
C TYR A 235 13.48 0.97 -20.92
N SER A 236 12.30 1.53 -21.21
CA SER A 236 12.16 2.79 -21.94
C SER A 236 12.27 4.03 -21.06
N THR A 237 12.17 3.87 -19.73
CA THR A 237 12.22 4.97 -18.76
C THR A 237 13.48 4.92 -17.88
N ASN A 238 13.66 3.85 -17.12
CA ASN A 238 14.80 3.64 -16.23
C ASN A 238 15.05 2.13 -16.05
N PRO A 239 15.93 1.50 -16.86
CA PRO A 239 16.20 0.06 -16.79
C PRO A 239 16.80 -0.39 -15.45
N TYR A 240 17.47 0.49 -14.72
CA TYR A 240 18.12 0.23 -13.43
C TYR A 240 17.34 0.85 -12.25
N ASN A 241 16.01 0.86 -12.33
CA ASN A 241 15.16 1.52 -11.35
C ASN A 241 15.25 0.92 -9.93
N VAL A 242 15.66 -0.34 -9.79
CA VAL A 242 15.97 -0.95 -8.49
C VAL A 242 17.49 -1.03 -8.30
N ASN A 243 18.00 -0.39 -7.26
CA ASN A 243 19.43 -0.35 -6.99
C ASN A 243 19.98 -1.71 -6.48
N ARG A 244 21.29 -1.91 -6.62
CA ARG A 244 22.02 -3.14 -6.28
C ARG A 244 21.81 -3.59 -4.84
N LEU A 245 21.89 -2.67 -3.88
CA LEU A 245 21.75 -3.01 -2.46
C LEU A 245 20.32 -3.45 -2.14
N THR A 246 19.32 -2.76 -2.70
CA THR A 246 17.91 -3.12 -2.55
C THR A 246 17.60 -4.51 -3.09
N LEU A 247 18.15 -4.88 -4.26
CA LEU A 247 17.98 -6.24 -4.80
C LEU A 247 18.53 -7.31 -3.85
N LYS A 248 19.70 -7.07 -3.25
CA LYS A 248 20.32 -7.99 -2.30
C LYS A 248 19.53 -8.09 -0.98
N LEU A 249 19.11 -6.96 -0.43
CA LEU A 249 18.25 -6.92 0.74
C LEU A 249 16.91 -7.62 0.49
N GLY A 250 16.33 -7.43 -0.71
CA GLY A 250 15.10 -8.10 -1.12
C GLY A 250 15.21 -9.63 -1.14
N GLN A 251 16.34 -10.17 -1.62
CA GLN A 251 16.63 -11.61 -1.59
C GLN A 251 16.67 -12.14 -0.15
N ALA A 252 17.41 -11.45 0.73
CA ALA A 252 17.51 -11.85 2.13
C ALA A 252 16.15 -11.78 2.85
N ALA A 253 15.28 -10.85 2.44
CA ALA A 253 13.92 -10.76 2.97
C ALA A 253 13.05 -11.96 2.52
N VAL A 254 13.17 -12.42 1.29
CA VAL A 254 12.49 -13.64 0.83
C VAL A 254 12.99 -14.86 1.59
N ASP A 255 14.31 -15.00 1.76
CA ASP A 255 14.91 -16.11 2.52
C ASP A 255 14.49 -16.14 3.99
N SER A 256 14.04 -15.03 4.53
CA SER A 256 13.54 -14.89 5.91
C SER A 256 12.05 -14.63 5.99
N ASP A 257 11.25 -15.08 5.03
CA ASP A 257 9.79 -14.89 4.96
C ASP A 257 9.06 -15.27 6.26
N GLY A 258 9.49 -16.35 6.93
CA GLY A 258 8.95 -16.78 8.21
C GLY A 258 8.98 -15.70 9.31
N TYR A 259 10.04 -14.89 9.37
CA TYR A 259 10.15 -13.77 10.32
C TYR A 259 9.05 -12.72 10.06
N PHE A 260 8.84 -12.35 8.81
CA PHE A 260 7.86 -11.33 8.45
C PHE A 260 6.43 -11.80 8.69
N ARG A 261 6.16 -13.07 8.43
CA ARG A 261 4.86 -13.70 8.77
C ARG A 261 4.60 -13.73 10.28
N GLU A 262 5.62 -13.96 11.09
CA GLU A 262 5.52 -13.86 12.54
C GLU A 262 5.21 -12.43 12.98
N LYS A 263 5.94 -11.43 12.46
CA LYS A 263 5.72 -10.02 12.79
C LYS A 263 4.35 -9.51 12.29
N ALA A 264 3.89 -9.96 11.14
CA ALA A 264 2.53 -9.65 10.68
C ALA A 264 1.47 -10.20 11.66
N ARG A 265 1.64 -11.43 12.19
CA ARG A 265 0.74 -11.98 13.22
C ARG A 265 0.76 -11.18 14.52
N GLU A 266 1.93 -10.70 14.96
CA GLU A 266 2.04 -9.82 16.13
C GLU A 266 1.30 -8.48 15.91
N ILE A 267 1.43 -7.90 14.71
CA ILE A 267 0.71 -6.67 14.33
C ILE A 267 -0.79 -6.92 14.32
N MET A 268 -1.26 -8.03 13.72
CA MET A 268 -2.67 -8.40 13.72
C MET A 268 -3.23 -8.57 15.13
N ALA A 269 -2.52 -9.27 16.02
CA ALA A 269 -2.93 -9.44 17.40
C ALA A 269 -2.98 -8.11 18.16
N THR A 270 -2.05 -7.21 17.90
CA THR A 270 -2.02 -5.85 18.49
C THR A 270 -3.16 -5.00 17.96
N ARG A 271 -3.44 -5.09 16.65
CA ARG A 271 -4.59 -4.44 16.00
C ARG A 271 -5.90 -4.82 16.68
N GLU A 272 -6.15 -6.12 16.85
CA GLU A 272 -7.39 -6.60 17.47
C GLU A 272 -7.56 -6.10 18.90
N ARG A 273 -6.50 -6.17 19.73
CA ARG A 273 -6.56 -5.62 21.10
C ARG A 273 -6.84 -4.11 21.11
N THR A 274 -6.19 -3.36 20.22
CA THR A 274 -6.39 -1.92 20.09
C THR A 274 -7.80 -1.58 19.62
N ALA A 275 -8.32 -2.31 18.64
CA ALA A 275 -9.68 -2.13 18.13
C ALA A 275 -10.72 -2.37 19.24
N GLN A 276 -10.58 -3.43 20.04
CA GLN A 276 -11.46 -3.71 21.18
C GLN A 276 -11.39 -2.58 22.22
N ALA A 277 -10.20 -2.10 22.57
CA ALA A 277 -10.02 -1.00 23.51
C ALA A 277 -10.66 0.30 23.02
N LEU A 278 -10.49 0.63 21.72
CA LEU A 278 -11.11 1.81 21.13
C LEU A 278 -12.65 1.72 21.11
N ARG A 279 -13.21 0.54 20.76
CA ARG A 279 -14.67 0.31 20.84
C ARG A 279 -15.19 0.48 22.27
N ALA A 280 -14.48 0.00 23.28
CA ALA A 280 -14.82 0.20 24.68
C ALA A 280 -14.77 1.68 25.12
N LEU A 281 -13.98 2.50 24.42
CA LEU A 281 -13.90 3.95 24.60
C LEU A 281 -14.95 4.72 23.75
N GLY A 282 -15.87 4.04 23.07
CA GLY A 282 -16.94 4.66 22.28
C GLY A 282 -16.58 4.98 20.82
N PHE A 283 -15.43 4.55 20.31
CA PHE A 283 -15.09 4.70 18.91
C PHE A 283 -15.88 3.73 18.01
N THR A 284 -16.20 4.20 16.82
CA THR A 284 -16.67 3.37 15.70
C THR A 284 -15.52 3.17 14.73
N LEU A 285 -15.34 1.93 14.27
CA LEU A 285 -14.31 1.54 13.31
C LEU A 285 -14.76 0.29 12.55
N PRO A 286 -14.48 0.18 11.23
CA PRO A 286 -14.68 -1.05 10.47
C PRO A 286 -13.67 -2.13 10.90
N ASP A 287 -13.98 -3.38 10.57
CA ASP A 287 -13.04 -4.48 10.76
C ASP A 287 -11.91 -4.38 9.73
N SER A 288 -10.70 -4.17 10.23
CA SER A 288 -9.52 -3.98 9.39
C SER A 288 -8.76 -5.29 9.18
N GLN A 289 -8.32 -5.50 7.94
CA GLN A 289 -7.35 -6.55 7.54
C GLN A 289 -6.04 -5.92 7.03
N ALA A 290 -5.71 -4.70 7.51
CA ALA A 290 -4.48 -3.99 7.24
C ALA A 290 -3.67 -3.75 8.53
N ASN A 291 -2.50 -3.10 8.42
CA ASN A 291 -1.70 -2.72 9.59
C ASN A 291 -2.10 -1.36 10.19
N PHE A 292 -3.37 -1.01 10.08
CA PHE A 292 -3.94 0.24 10.62
C PHE A 292 -5.42 0.08 10.96
N LEU A 293 -5.94 1.02 11.73
CA LEU A 293 -7.37 1.18 12.03
C LEU A 293 -7.89 2.50 11.46
N PHE A 294 -9.13 2.52 11.01
CA PHE A 294 -9.85 3.70 10.54
C PHE A 294 -10.94 4.04 11.54
N VAL A 295 -10.76 5.10 12.33
CA VAL A 295 -11.49 5.33 13.57
C VAL A 295 -12.21 6.68 13.58
N THR A 296 -13.42 6.73 14.15
CA THR A 296 -14.16 7.95 14.45
C THR A 296 -14.79 7.89 15.84
N HIS A 297 -15.03 9.04 16.46
CA HIS A 297 -15.71 9.13 17.76
C HIS A 297 -16.87 10.14 17.69
N PRO A 298 -18.08 9.81 18.20
CA PRO A 298 -19.27 10.64 17.99
C PRO A 298 -19.21 12.00 18.71
N LYS A 299 -18.37 12.14 19.74
CA LYS A 299 -18.25 13.37 20.51
C LYS A 299 -16.94 14.14 20.29
N VAL A 300 -15.98 13.59 19.55
CA VAL A 300 -14.69 14.21 19.30
C VAL A 300 -14.43 14.26 17.80
N ALA A 301 -14.37 15.47 17.23
CA ALA A 301 -14.11 15.66 15.81
C ALA A 301 -12.75 15.06 15.40
N GLY A 302 -12.66 14.51 14.18
CA GLY A 302 -11.45 13.87 13.66
C GLY A 302 -10.23 14.79 13.70
N GLU A 303 -10.39 16.07 13.30
CA GLU A 303 -9.33 17.07 13.38
C GLU A 303 -8.88 17.36 14.83
N THR A 304 -9.82 17.42 15.76
CA THR A 304 -9.51 17.63 17.20
C THR A 304 -8.69 16.46 17.74
N LEU A 305 -9.10 15.22 17.45
CA LEU A 305 -8.36 14.03 17.86
C LEU A 305 -6.93 14.05 17.29
N TYR A 306 -6.79 14.30 16.00
CA TYR A 306 -5.50 14.38 15.31
C TYR A 306 -4.58 15.45 15.97
N ARG A 307 -5.07 16.69 16.12
CA ARG A 307 -4.29 17.78 16.66
C ARG A 307 -3.85 17.50 18.11
N LYS A 308 -4.77 17.04 18.96
CA LYS A 308 -4.46 16.73 20.37
C LYS A 308 -3.52 15.52 20.52
N CYS A 309 -3.65 14.49 19.67
CA CYS A 309 -2.66 13.40 19.62
C CYS A 309 -1.27 13.95 19.31
N LYS A 310 -1.14 14.81 18.30
CA LYS A 310 0.14 15.41 17.92
C LYS A 310 0.72 16.27 19.05
N GLU A 311 -0.07 17.11 19.71
CA GLU A 311 0.34 17.90 20.90
C GLU A 311 0.87 17.01 22.02
N LYS A 312 0.31 15.81 22.20
CA LYS A 312 0.72 14.82 23.21
C LYS A 312 1.79 13.81 22.71
N GLY A 313 2.37 14.06 21.51
CA GLY A 313 3.51 13.29 21.01
C GLY A 313 3.16 12.05 20.18
N VAL A 314 1.93 11.90 19.73
CA VAL A 314 1.51 10.79 18.87
C VAL A 314 1.05 11.32 17.51
N LEU A 315 1.63 10.81 16.43
CA LEU A 315 1.22 11.16 15.06
C LEU A 315 0.25 10.13 14.52
N ILE A 316 -0.95 10.55 14.17
CA ILE A 316 -1.95 9.78 13.43
C ILE A 316 -2.24 10.47 12.10
N ARG A 317 -2.98 9.84 11.18
CA ARG A 317 -3.34 10.46 9.90
C ARG A 317 -4.76 10.97 9.93
N HIS A 318 -4.93 12.27 9.71
CA HIS A 318 -6.21 12.91 9.46
C HIS A 318 -6.42 13.16 7.97
N PHE A 319 -7.68 13.25 7.53
CA PHE A 319 -8.09 13.50 6.15
C PHE A 319 -8.95 14.74 6.10
N SER A 320 -8.65 15.66 5.17
CA SER A 320 -9.44 16.88 4.94
C SER A 320 -10.63 16.68 4.01
N ASP A 321 -10.75 15.50 3.37
CA ASP A 321 -11.90 15.16 2.52
C ASP A 321 -13.17 15.15 3.38
N PRO A 322 -14.20 15.96 3.04
CA PRO A 322 -15.46 16.03 3.81
C PRO A 322 -16.13 14.69 4.02
N ALA A 323 -16.01 13.75 3.09
CA ALA A 323 -16.60 12.40 3.20
C ALA A 323 -16.02 11.59 4.37
N ILE A 324 -14.80 11.88 4.79
CA ILE A 324 -14.09 11.14 5.85
C ILE A 324 -13.40 12.05 6.88
N ALA A 325 -13.71 13.34 6.90
CA ALA A 325 -13.12 14.30 7.85
C ALA A 325 -13.41 13.96 9.33
N ALA A 326 -14.46 13.18 9.61
CA ALA A 326 -14.73 12.66 10.94
C ALA A 326 -13.76 11.54 11.36
N TYR A 327 -13.04 10.94 10.43
CA TYR A 327 -12.19 9.77 10.64
C TYR A 327 -10.72 10.11 10.73
N ASN A 328 -9.99 9.26 11.45
CA ASN A 328 -8.53 9.22 11.43
C ASN A 328 -8.05 7.80 11.13
N ARG A 329 -6.89 7.68 10.48
CA ARG A 329 -6.22 6.39 10.30
C ARG A 329 -5.05 6.30 11.27
N VAL A 330 -5.02 5.22 12.04
CA VAL A 330 -4.03 4.94 13.08
C VAL A 330 -3.26 3.69 12.67
N THR A 331 -1.98 3.85 12.37
CA THR A 331 -1.06 2.72 12.11
C THR A 331 -0.88 1.90 13.39
N ILE A 332 -0.77 0.59 13.26
CA ILE A 332 -0.50 -0.28 14.40
C ILE A 332 1.02 -0.27 14.69
N GLY A 333 1.37 0.25 15.85
CA GLY A 333 2.70 0.23 16.43
C GLY A 333 2.98 -1.05 17.20
N THR A 334 4.08 -1.06 17.97
CA THR A 334 4.35 -2.10 18.98
C THR A 334 3.26 -2.09 20.06
N PRO A 335 3.09 -3.16 20.85
CA PRO A 335 2.15 -3.17 21.97
C PRO A 335 2.31 -1.96 22.90
N ALA A 336 3.54 -1.60 23.25
CA ALA A 336 3.84 -0.46 24.12
C ALA A 336 3.45 0.89 23.49
N GLU A 337 3.67 1.07 22.18
CA GLU A 337 3.25 2.28 21.47
C GLU A 337 1.72 2.40 21.41
N MET A 338 1.03 1.27 21.24
CA MET A 338 -0.45 1.28 21.20
C MET A 338 -1.05 1.50 22.59
N GLU A 339 -0.43 1.00 23.66
CA GLU A 339 -0.81 1.33 25.06
C GLU A 339 -0.65 2.83 25.33
N ALA A 340 0.47 3.42 24.94
CA ALA A 340 0.72 4.86 25.06
C ALA A 340 -0.31 5.68 24.24
N PHE A 341 -0.60 5.27 23.02
CA PHE A 341 -1.65 5.89 22.20
C PHE A 341 -3.02 5.85 22.90
N LEU A 342 -3.44 4.69 23.43
CA LEU A 342 -4.72 4.54 24.14
C LEU A 342 -4.78 5.42 25.40
N ALA A 343 -3.68 5.57 26.15
CA ALA A 343 -3.60 6.47 27.30
C ALA A 343 -3.79 7.95 26.88
N VAL A 344 -3.17 8.34 25.75
CA VAL A 344 -3.37 9.68 25.16
C VAL A 344 -4.82 9.89 24.74
N VAL A 345 -5.44 8.92 24.07
CA VAL A 345 -6.86 8.98 23.68
C VAL A 345 -7.78 9.14 24.89
N GLN A 346 -7.58 8.34 25.94
CA GLN A 346 -8.37 8.47 27.19
C GLN A 346 -8.24 9.86 27.81
N THR A 347 -7.05 10.45 27.79
CA THR A 347 -6.82 11.81 28.26
C THR A 347 -7.60 12.83 27.43
N ILE A 348 -7.58 12.70 26.10
CA ILE A 348 -8.31 13.57 25.18
C ILE A 348 -9.82 13.47 25.42
N LEU A 349 -10.36 12.25 25.55
CA LEU A 349 -11.78 12.05 25.82
C LEU A 349 -12.23 12.74 27.13
N LYS A 350 -11.43 12.64 28.20
CA LYS A 350 -11.70 13.35 29.46
C LYS A 350 -11.66 14.87 29.29
N GLU A 351 -10.70 15.40 28.54
CA GLU A 351 -10.60 16.84 28.26
C GLU A 351 -11.79 17.37 27.45
N GLU A 352 -12.34 16.56 26.54
CA GLU A 352 -13.48 16.91 25.69
C GLU A 352 -14.86 16.60 26.37
N GLY A 353 -14.90 16.00 27.55
CA GLY A 353 -16.12 15.60 28.21
C GLY A 353 -16.89 14.48 27.50
N ALA A 354 -16.18 13.59 26.87
CA ALA A 354 -16.72 12.55 25.98
C ALA A 354 -16.75 11.17 26.64
#